data_f967009b3a01c11af0ed5c191d80e724
#
_entry.id   f967009b3a01c11af0ed5c191d80e724
#
_cell.length_a   1.000
_cell.length_b   1.000
_cell.length_c   1.000
_cell.angle_alpha   90.00
_cell.angle_beta   90.00
_cell.angle_gamma   90.00
#
_symmetry.space_group_name_H-M   'P 1'
#
loop_
_entity.id
_entity.type
_entity.pdbx_description
1 polymer ?
#
loop_
_entity_poly.entity_id
_entity_poly.type
_entity_poly.pdbx_seq_one_letter_code
_entity_poly.pdbx_strand_id
1 'polypeptide(L)'
;TQSDGRAMTTKNYSPKEFIELNLLEAGFANILLEQKSGSISIRITKKGEALVHRTNDSFEADLSHDRAKARLLDPSDPFLIEVGISDTSGKVKASKNDKYLQVEEFLRLLVPSLNSAIEAGHIAKPTIASPLSIVDLGCGHAYLTFAAHQYLAKQGIPVKVIGIDVRESARVRNNQIAEKLGISKSISFLAEEISQTTLKSA
;
A
#
# COMPACT_ATOMS: atom_id res chain seq x y z
N THR A 1 1.85 -17.94 -15.23
CA THR A 1 2.56 -16.66 -15.46
C THR A 1 3.93 -16.93 -16.02
N GLN A 2 4.32 -16.24 -17.07
CA GLN A 2 5.63 -16.29 -17.71
C GLN A 2 6.28 -14.91 -17.65
N SER A 3 7.60 -14.86 -17.50
CA SER A 3 8.38 -13.61 -17.54
C SER A 3 9.68 -13.81 -18.29
N ASP A 4 10.01 -12.85 -19.13
CA ASP A 4 11.31 -12.73 -19.82
C ASP A 4 12.30 -11.83 -19.06
N GLY A 5 11.96 -11.43 -17.84
CA GLY A 5 12.72 -10.48 -17.03
C GLY A 5 12.36 -9.00 -17.28
N ARG A 6 11.54 -8.70 -18.30
CA ARG A 6 11.06 -7.34 -18.62
C ARG A 6 9.54 -7.22 -18.52
N ALA A 7 8.82 -8.23 -19.00
CA ALA A 7 7.38 -8.27 -18.96
C ALA A 7 6.87 -9.56 -18.31
N MET A 8 5.73 -9.49 -17.64
CA MET A 8 5.00 -10.66 -17.13
C MET A 8 3.72 -10.87 -17.92
N THR A 9 3.51 -12.10 -18.38
CA THR A 9 2.28 -12.50 -19.06
C THR A 9 1.62 -13.63 -18.31
N THR A 10 0.35 -13.47 -17.96
CA THR A 10 -0.46 -14.52 -17.32
C THR A 10 -1.51 -14.99 -18.32
N LYS A 11 -1.61 -16.30 -18.50
CA LYS A 11 -2.67 -16.96 -19.29
C LYS A 11 -3.27 -18.10 -18.48
N ASN A 12 -4.54 -18.32 -18.64
CA ASN A 12 -5.27 -19.45 -18.07
C ASN A 12 -5.41 -20.53 -19.14
N TYR A 13 -5.16 -21.76 -18.76
CA TYR A 13 -5.23 -22.94 -19.62
C TYR A 13 -6.08 -24.00 -18.95
N SER A 14 -6.80 -24.79 -19.72
CA SER A 14 -7.37 -26.03 -19.23
C SER A 14 -6.24 -27.04 -18.90
N PRO A 15 -6.48 -28.05 -18.06
CA PRO A 15 -5.47 -29.06 -17.75
C PRO A 15 -4.90 -29.76 -18.99
N LYS A 16 -5.72 -29.99 -20.02
CA LYS A 16 -5.31 -30.61 -21.26
C LYS A 16 -4.36 -29.72 -22.07
N GLU A 17 -4.74 -28.46 -22.28
CA GLU A 17 -3.89 -27.47 -22.95
C GLU A 17 -2.59 -27.23 -22.22
N PHE A 18 -2.61 -27.25 -20.87
CA PHE A 18 -1.40 -27.05 -20.06
C PHE A 18 -0.37 -28.17 -20.28
N ILE A 19 -0.81 -29.42 -20.39
CA ILE A 19 0.06 -30.58 -20.66
C ILE A 19 0.70 -30.46 -22.06
N GLU A 20 -0.04 -29.95 -23.03
CA GLU A 20 0.41 -29.77 -24.43
C GLU A 20 1.45 -28.65 -24.59
N LEU A 21 1.60 -27.73 -23.59
CA LEU A 21 2.50 -26.58 -23.67
C LEU A 21 3.99 -26.93 -23.63
N ASN A 22 4.37 -28.17 -23.25
CA ASN A 22 5.74 -28.62 -23.12
C ASN A 22 6.71 -27.58 -22.50
N LEU A 23 6.33 -27.05 -21.33
CA LEU A 23 7.01 -25.92 -20.67
C LEU A 23 8.50 -26.19 -20.39
N LEU A 24 8.89 -27.47 -20.27
CA LEU A 24 10.29 -27.83 -20.02
C LEU A 24 11.18 -27.54 -21.24
N GLU A 25 10.64 -27.61 -22.45
CA GLU A 25 11.35 -27.30 -23.69
C GLU A 25 11.25 -25.81 -24.08
N ALA A 26 10.42 -25.02 -23.38
CA ALA A 26 10.23 -23.59 -23.65
C ALA A 26 11.41 -22.69 -23.25
N GLY A 27 12.50 -23.29 -22.71
CA GLY A 27 13.76 -22.58 -22.43
C GLY A 27 13.76 -21.72 -21.17
N PHE A 28 12.78 -21.91 -20.25
CA PHE A 28 12.78 -21.20 -18.99
C PHE A 28 13.90 -21.67 -18.06
N ALA A 29 14.69 -20.74 -17.50
CA ALA A 29 15.74 -21.03 -16.55
C ALA A 29 15.21 -21.41 -15.15
N ASN A 30 14.01 -20.95 -14.79
CA ASN A 30 13.34 -21.25 -13.53
C ASN A 30 11.85 -21.56 -13.79
N ILE A 31 11.36 -22.63 -13.19
CA ILE A 31 9.97 -23.05 -13.28
C ILE A 31 9.49 -23.31 -11.86
N LEU A 32 8.37 -22.69 -11.47
CA LEU A 32 7.68 -22.97 -10.21
C LEU A 32 6.32 -23.57 -10.54
N LEU A 33 6.06 -24.74 -9.98
CA LEU A 33 4.80 -25.44 -10.06
C LEU A 33 4.17 -25.49 -8.66
N GLU A 34 3.04 -24.86 -8.48
CA GLU A 34 2.29 -24.85 -7.23
C GLU A 34 1.03 -25.69 -7.38
N GLN A 35 0.81 -26.60 -6.45
CA GLN A 35 -0.36 -27.47 -6.40
C GLN A 35 -0.83 -27.64 -4.95
N LYS A 36 -2.06 -28.13 -4.75
CA LYS A 36 -2.62 -28.30 -3.38
C LYS A 36 -1.74 -29.12 -2.45
N SER A 37 -0.97 -30.06 -2.97
CA SER A 37 -0.13 -30.99 -2.20
C SER A 37 1.31 -30.50 -1.98
N GLY A 38 1.66 -29.32 -2.44
CA GLY A 38 3.01 -28.76 -2.30
C GLY A 38 3.48 -28.01 -3.52
N SER A 39 4.75 -27.67 -3.58
CA SER A 39 5.35 -26.99 -4.74
C SER A 39 6.56 -27.72 -5.27
N ILE A 40 6.84 -27.55 -6.57
CA ILE A 40 8.04 -28.03 -7.24
C ILE A 40 8.72 -26.84 -7.89
N SER A 41 9.92 -26.54 -7.46
CA SER A 41 10.79 -25.54 -8.07
C SER A 41 11.88 -26.21 -8.88
N ILE A 42 12.01 -25.85 -10.14
CA ILE A 42 13.02 -26.38 -11.06
C ILE A 42 13.89 -25.20 -11.50
N ARG A 43 15.18 -25.32 -11.30
CA ARG A 43 16.17 -24.35 -11.77
C ARG A 43 17.15 -25.03 -12.72
N ILE A 44 17.28 -24.48 -13.93
CA ILE A 44 18.27 -24.96 -14.91
C ILE A 44 19.57 -24.19 -14.69
N THR A 45 20.66 -24.91 -14.43
CA THR A 45 21.99 -24.33 -14.27
C THR A 45 22.58 -23.88 -15.60
N LYS A 46 23.64 -23.08 -15.59
CA LYS A 46 24.39 -22.70 -16.80
C LYS A 46 24.98 -23.90 -17.56
N LYS A 47 25.13 -25.03 -16.89
CA LYS A 47 25.63 -26.30 -17.47
C LYS A 47 24.49 -27.16 -18.03
N GLY A 48 23.23 -26.70 -17.98
CA GLY A 48 22.06 -27.44 -18.45
C GLY A 48 21.54 -28.51 -17.45
N GLU A 49 22.03 -28.54 -16.22
CA GLU A 49 21.55 -29.47 -15.18
C GLU A 49 20.30 -28.91 -14.50
N ALA A 50 19.31 -29.75 -14.27
CA ALA A 50 18.10 -29.39 -13.56
C ALA A 50 18.24 -29.62 -12.05
N LEU A 51 18.14 -28.56 -11.26
CA LEU A 51 18.04 -28.66 -9.80
C LEU A 51 16.56 -28.64 -9.44
N VAL A 52 16.05 -29.70 -8.84
CA VAL A 52 14.64 -29.84 -8.45
C VAL A 52 14.52 -29.82 -6.94
N HIS A 53 13.76 -28.85 -6.44
CA HIS A 53 13.38 -28.76 -5.04
C HIS A 53 11.87 -28.98 -4.89
N ARG A 54 11.47 -29.80 -3.93
CA ARG A 54 10.06 -30.12 -3.65
C ARG A 54 9.73 -29.77 -2.21
N THR A 55 8.58 -29.15 -1.99
CA THR A 55 8.01 -28.93 -0.66
C THR A 55 6.67 -29.63 -0.57
N ASN A 56 6.37 -30.20 0.59
CA ASN A 56 5.11 -30.85 0.88
C ASN A 56 4.15 -29.95 1.66
N ASP A 57 4.43 -28.65 1.70
CA ASP A 57 3.56 -27.69 2.36
C ASP A 57 2.25 -27.61 1.57
N SER A 58 1.17 -28.10 2.16
CA SER A 58 -0.15 -28.03 1.56
C SER A 58 -0.57 -26.57 1.42
N PHE A 59 -0.69 -26.10 0.20
CA PHE A 59 -1.22 -24.78 -0.10
C PHE A 59 -2.70 -24.92 -0.48
N GLU A 60 -3.59 -24.49 0.41
CA GLU A 60 -4.97 -24.24 0.02
C GLU A 60 -5.00 -22.93 -0.79
N ALA A 61 -4.96 -23.07 -2.10
CA ALA A 61 -5.24 -21.93 -2.96
C ALA A 61 -6.69 -21.50 -2.71
N ASP A 62 -6.86 -20.39 -2.06
CA ASP A 62 -8.17 -19.74 -1.96
C ASP A 62 -8.56 -19.24 -3.36
N LEU A 63 -9.34 -20.05 -4.07
CA LEU A 63 -9.81 -19.77 -5.42
C LEU A 63 -10.99 -18.79 -5.45
N SER A 64 -11.36 -18.21 -4.32
CA SER A 64 -12.35 -17.14 -4.31
C SER A 64 -11.77 -15.91 -4.98
N HIS A 65 -11.98 -15.77 -6.28
CA HIS A 65 -11.58 -14.60 -7.08
C HIS A 65 -12.20 -13.27 -6.60
N ASP A 66 -13.04 -13.31 -5.58
CA ASP A 66 -13.84 -12.17 -5.12
C ASP A 66 -13.80 -11.98 -3.60
N ARG A 67 -12.66 -12.27 -2.96
CA ARG A 67 -12.45 -11.73 -1.62
C ARG A 67 -12.31 -10.22 -1.73
N ALA A 68 -13.43 -9.55 -1.53
CA ALA A 68 -13.39 -8.14 -1.18
C ALA A 68 -12.43 -8.00 0.01
N LYS A 69 -11.19 -7.57 -0.22
CA LYS A 69 -10.22 -7.29 0.85
C LYS A 69 -10.96 -6.44 1.87
N ALA A 70 -11.01 -6.86 3.13
CA ALA A 70 -11.66 -6.09 4.20
C ALA A 70 -11.20 -4.64 4.09
N ARG A 71 -12.15 -3.71 3.99
CA ARG A 71 -11.83 -2.29 3.84
C ARG A 71 -11.23 -1.77 5.14
N LEU A 72 -10.14 -1.00 5.02
CA LEU A 72 -9.51 -0.32 6.15
C LEU A 72 -10.20 1.01 6.46
N LEU A 73 -10.78 1.63 5.42
CA LEU A 73 -11.45 2.91 5.51
C LEU A 73 -12.95 2.74 5.26
N ASP A 74 -13.75 3.36 6.10
CA ASP A 74 -15.17 3.52 5.83
C ASP A 74 -15.36 4.63 4.78
N PRO A 75 -16.06 4.39 3.66
CA PRO A 75 -16.34 5.43 2.68
C PRO A 75 -17.02 6.67 3.24
N SER A 76 -17.72 6.56 4.36
CA SER A 76 -18.38 7.67 5.07
C SER A 76 -17.46 8.46 6.00
N ASP A 77 -16.20 8.09 6.10
CA ASP A 77 -15.23 8.85 6.92
C ASP A 77 -15.22 10.32 6.51
N PRO A 78 -15.37 11.27 7.46
CA PRO A 78 -15.44 12.70 7.16
C PRO A 78 -14.28 13.22 6.32
N PHE A 79 -13.06 12.68 6.53
CA PHE A 79 -11.92 13.11 5.73
C PHE A 79 -12.05 12.72 4.26
N LEU A 80 -12.63 11.54 3.92
CA LEU A 80 -12.86 11.13 2.54
C LEU A 80 -13.85 12.04 1.82
N ILE A 81 -14.83 12.56 2.55
CA ILE A 81 -15.79 13.53 2.05
C ILE A 81 -15.09 14.88 1.80
N GLU A 82 -14.35 15.40 2.78
CA GLU A 82 -13.68 16.69 2.70
C GLU A 82 -12.56 16.72 1.64
N VAL A 83 -11.79 15.64 1.48
CA VAL A 83 -10.81 15.55 0.39
C VAL A 83 -11.46 15.30 -0.98
N GLY A 84 -12.76 15.00 -1.03
CA GLY A 84 -13.54 14.83 -2.24
C GLY A 84 -13.47 13.46 -2.90
N ILE A 85 -13.06 12.43 -2.15
CA ILE A 85 -13.11 11.02 -2.59
C ILE A 85 -14.54 10.50 -2.49
N SER A 86 -15.20 10.73 -1.36
CA SER A 86 -16.60 10.39 -1.16
C SER A 86 -17.52 11.59 -1.40
N ASP A 87 -18.79 11.34 -1.65
CA ASP A 87 -19.83 12.35 -1.67
C ASP A 87 -20.39 12.60 -0.26
N THR A 88 -21.30 13.53 -0.15
CA THR A 88 -21.93 13.90 1.14
C THR A 88 -22.82 12.81 1.74
N SER A 89 -23.17 11.79 0.97
CA SER A 89 -23.89 10.61 1.45
C SER A 89 -22.95 9.51 1.99
N GLY A 90 -21.62 9.74 1.92
CA GLY A 90 -20.62 8.77 2.36
C GLY A 90 -20.32 7.68 1.32
N LYS A 91 -20.68 7.90 0.04
CA LYS A 91 -20.41 6.95 -1.04
C LYS A 91 -19.19 7.40 -1.84
N VAL A 92 -18.27 6.48 -2.13
CA VAL A 92 -17.13 6.77 -3.01
C VAL A 92 -17.61 7.16 -4.40
N LYS A 93 -17.16 8.32 -4.90
CA LYS A 93 -17.48 8.81 -6.24
C LYS A 93 -16.88 7.88 -7.29
N ALA A 94 -17.63 7.53 -8.34
CA ALA A 94 -17.15 6.64 -9.40
C ALA A 94 -15.82 7.11 -10.00
N SER A 95 -15.65 8.41 -10.23
CA SER A 95 -14.41 9.03 -10.75
C SER A 95 -13.25 9.03 -9.74
N LYS A 96 -13.46 8.62 -8.51
CA LYS A 96 -12.47 8.59 -7.41
C LYS A 96 -12.21 7.20 -6.86
N ASN A 97 -12.81 6.18 -7.47
CA ASN A 97 -12.63 4.80 -7.00
C ASN A 97 -11.16 4.36 -6.98
N ASP A 98 -10.39 4.66 -8.04
CA ASP A 98 -8.97 4.32 -8.09
C ASP A 98 -8.17 5.07 -7.01
N LYS A 99 -8.56 6.32 -6.72
CA LYS A 99 -7.94 7.10 -5.64
C LYS A 99 -8.26 6.51 -4.26
N TYR A 100 -9.49 6.05 -4.04
CA TYR A 100 -9.87 5.36 -2.81
C TYR A 100 -9.06 4.06 -2.63
N LEU A 101 -8.94 3.25 -3.69
CA LEU A 101 -8.15 2.02 -3.66
C LEU A 101 -6.67 2.30 -3.41
N GLN A 102 -6.12 3.36 -4.02
CA GLN A 102 -4.73 3.78 -3.77
C GLN A 102 -4.49 4.15 -2.30
N VAL A 103 -5.42 4.87 -1.68
CA VAL A 103 -5.34 5.24 -0.26
C VAL A 103 -5.41 4.00 0.63
N GLU A 104 -6.32 3.06 0.33
CA GLU A 104 -6.42 1.77 1.03
C GLU A 104 -5.12 0.98 0.96
N GLU A 105 -4.54 0.84 -0.23
CA GLU A 105 -3.30 0.09 -0.43
C GLU A 105 -2.10 0.74 0.26
N PHE A 106 -2.03 2.07 0.24
CA PHE A 106 -1.02 2.81 1.00
C PHE A 106 -1.08 2.47 2.50
N LEU A 107 -2.26 2.46 3.11
CA LEU A 107 -2.42 2.12 4.52
C LEU A 107 -2.05 0.66 4.80
N ARG A 108 -2.37 -0.26 3.89
CA ARG A 108 -1.98 -1.68 3.99
C ARG A 108 -0.47 -1.90 4.03
N LEU A 109 0.29 -1.01 3.40
CA LEU A 109 1.76 -1.04 3.41
C LEU A 109 2.33 -0.27 4.61
N LEU A 110 1.79 0.92 4.88
CA LEU A 110 2.30 1.80 5.93
C LEU A 110 2.16 1.18 7.32
N VAL A 111 0.97 0.66 7.65
CA VAL A 111 0.65 0.25 9.03
C VAL A 111 1.50 -0.92 9.51
N PRO A 112 1.62 -2.05 8.77
CA PRO A 112 2.52 -3.14 9.18
C PRO A 112 3.98 -2.71 9.26
N SER A 113 4.44 -1.89 8.31
CA SER A 113 5.83 -1.39 8.30
C SER A 113 6.12 -0.54 9.54
N LEU A 114 5.19 0.35 9.90
CA LEU A 114 5.30 1.17 11.10
C LEU A 114 5.32 0.32 12.38
N ASN A 115 4.39 -0.64 12.49
CA ASN A 115 4.33 -1.52 13.66
C ASN A 115 5.62 -2.33 13.82
N SER A 116 6.13 -2.91 12.73
CA SER A 116 7.40 -3.63 12.73
C SER A 116 8.58 -2.75 13.15
N ALA A 117 8.62 -1.49 12.71
CA ALA A 117 9.67 -0.53 13.08
C ALA A 117 9.60 -0.15 14.58
N ILE A 118 8.39 -0.04 15.12
CA ILE A 118 8.18 0.22 16.56
C ILE A 118 8.59 -1.02 17.38
N GLU A 119 8.16 -2.20 16.98
CA GLU A 119 8.49 -3.47 17.66
C GLU A 119 9.99 -3.76 17.64
N ALA A 120 10.67 -3.43 16.55
CA ALA A 120 12.13 -3.56 16.41
C ALA A 120 12.92 -2.45 17.16
N GLY A 121 12.24 -1.45 17.73
CA GLY A 121 12.87 -0.34 18.44
C GLY A 121 13.51 0.72 17.52
N HIS A 122 13.27 0.66 16.21
CA HIS A 122 13.74 1.68 15.26
C HIS A 122 12.98 3.00 15.39
N ILE A 123 11.72 2.92 15.84
CA ILE A 123 10.87 4.07 16.15
C ILE A 123 10.42 3.91 17.61
N ALA A 124 10.60 4.96 18.39
CA ALA A 124 10.11 4.98 19.77
C ALA A 124 8.58 4.84 19.78
N LYS A 125 8.04 4.08 20.76
CA LYS A 125 6.60 3.93 20.91
C LYS A 125 5.93 5.30 21.10
N PRO A 126 5.01 5.72 20.23
CA PRO A 126 4.37 7.03 20.30
C PRO A 126 3.57 7.21 21.60
N THR A 127 3.66 8.39 22.18
CA THR A 127 2.90 8.81 23.36
C THR A 127 2.28 10.18 23.13
N ILE A 128 1.34 10.60 23.98
CA ILE A 128 0.75 11.95 23.88
C ILE A 128 1.83 13.03 24.03
N ALA A 129 2.81 12.81 24.90
CA ALA A 129 3.93 13.75 25.11
C ALA A 129 4.96 13.73 23.98
N SER A 130 5.09 12.58 23.29
CA SER A 130 6.00 12.38 22.14
C SER A 130 5.23 11.64 21.04
N PRO A 131 4.40 12.33 20.27
CA PRO A 131 3.63 11.73 19.19
C PRO A 131 4.53 11.30 18.03
N LEU A 132 4.08 10.32 17.25
CA LEU A 132 4.72 9.95 16.00
C LEU A 132 4.76 11.16 15.05
N SER A 133 5.93 11.59 14.66
CA SER A 133 6.11 12.67 13.68
C SER A 133 6.16 12.10 12.27
N ILE A 134 5.29 12.59 11.40
CA ILE A 134 5.23 12.21 9.98
C ILE A 134 5.39 13.46 9.13
N VAL A 135 6.24 13.37 8.11
CA VAL A 135 6.39 14.44 7.12
C VAL A 135 6.10 13.85 5.74
N ASP A 136 5.18 14.49 5.01
CA ASP A 136 4.82 14.15 3.64
C ASP A 136 5.35 15.22 2.68
N LEU A 137 6.40 14.87 1.94
CA LEU A 137 7.07 15.77 1.00
C LEU A 137 6.42 15.66 -0.39
N GLY A 138 5.90 16.76 -0.91
CA GLY A 138 5.14 16.78 -2.16
C GLY A 138 3.69 16.31 -1.97
N CYS A 139 3.08 16.64 -0.84
CA CYS A 139 1.77 16.10 -0.43
C CYS A 139 0.61 16.41 -1.39
N GLY A 140 0.71 17.44 -2.19
CA GLY A 140 -0.30 17.82 -3.17
C GLY A 140 -1.69 17.99 -2.59
N HIS A 141 -2.65 17.18 -3.02
CA HIS A 141 -4.02 17.16 -2.48
C HIS A 141 -4.13 16.43 -1.13
N ALA A 142 -3.05 15.94 -0.59
CA ALA A 142 -2.90 15.36 0.74
C ALA A 142 -3.82 14.15 1.04
N TYR A 143 -4.24 13.39 0.03
CA TYR A 143 -5.09 12.20 0.25
C TYR A 143 -4.42 11.18 1.18
N LEU A 144 -3.12 10.91 0.96
CA LEU A 144 -2.34 9.96 1.76
C LEU A 144 -2.00 10.53 3.13
N THR A 145 -1.69 11.82 3.19
CA THR A 145 -1.39 12.56 4.42
C THR A 145 -2.56 12.52 5.40
N PHE A 146 -3.77 12.85 4.93
CA PHE A 146 -4.98 12.76 5.74
C PHE A 146 -5.32 11.32 6.13
N ALA A 147 -5.16 10.38 5.20
CA ALA A 147 -5.43 8.97 5.48
C ALA A 147 -4.51 8.43 6.58
N ALA A 148 -3.20 8.68 6.49
CA ALA A 148 -2.24 8.28 7.52
C ALA A 148 -2.63 8.86 8.89
N HIS A 149 -2.87 10.17 8.95
CA HIS A 149 -3.26 10.84 10.19
C HIS A 149 -4.53 10.24 10.79
N GLN A 150 -5.61 10.15 10.00
CA GLN A 150 -6.92 9.72 10.50
C GLN A 150 -6.91 8.24 10.90
N TYR A 151 -6.26 7.40 10.10
CA TYR A 151 -6.18 5.98 10.40
C TYR A 151 -5.37 5.70 11.68
N LEU A 152 -4.18 6.31 11.81
CA LEU A 152 -3.34 6.13 13.00
C LEU A 152 -4.00 6.69 14.26
N ALA A 153 -4.63 7.86 14.16
CA ALA A 153 -5.38 8.43 15.28
C ALA A 153 -6.55 7.52 15.72
N LYS A 154 -7.29 6.91 14.79
CA LYS A 154 -8.33 5.90 15.10
C LYS A 154 -7.77 4.65 15.80
N GLN A 155 -6.54 4.28 15.49
CA GLN A 155 -5.83 3.17 16.18
C GLN A 155 -5.28 3.58 17.56
N GLY A 156 -5.55 4.79 18.01
CA GLY A 156 -5.05 5.31 19.29
C GLY A 156 -3.56 5.65 19.29
N ILE A 157 -2.93 5.76 18.10
CA ILE A 157 -1.54 6.16 17.96
C ILE A 157 -1.48 7.70 17.90
N PRO A 158 -0.88 8.36 18.90
CA PRO A 158 -0.67 9.80 18.86
C PRO A 158 0.24 10.18 17.70
N VAL A 159 -0.25 11.04 16.80
CA VAL A 159 0.44 11.39 15.57
C VAL A 159 0.45 12.90 15.35
N LYS A 160 1.55 13.42 14.82
CA LYS A 160 1.68 14.79 14.33
C LYS A 160 2.20 14.77 12.90
N VAL A 161 1.47 15.41 12.00
CA VAL A 161 1.76 15.32 10.56
C VAL A 161 2.00 16.70 9.98
N ILE A 162 3.03 16.80 9.13
CA ILE A 162 3.31 18.01 8.35
C ILE A 162 3.33 17.60 6.88
N GLY A 163 2.43 18.18 6.08
CA GLY A 163 2.45 18.05 4.62
C GLY A 163 3.15 19.25 3.99
N ILE A 164 4.03 19.03 3.05
CA ILE A 164 4.79 20.07 2.35
C ILE A 164 4.54 19.96 0.85
N ASP A 165 4.19 21.07 0.23
CA ASP A 165 4.05 21.18 -1.24
C ASP A 165 4.44 22.61 -1.64
N VAL A 166 4.99 22.79 -2.84
CA VAL A 166 5.39 24.11 -3.33
C VAL A 166 4.19 25.04 -3.61
N ARG A 167 3.00 24.47 -3.80
CA ARG A 167 1.80 25.21 -4.22
C ARG A 167 1.08 25.80 -3.02
N GLU A 168 1.02 27.12 -2.98
CA GLU A 168 0.26 27.85 -1.96
C GLU A 168 -1.24 27.44 -1.94
N SER A 169 -1.83 27.18 -3.11
CA SER A 169 -3.22 26.71 -3.20
C SER A 169 -3.44 25.35 -2.51
N ALA A 170 -2.44 24.46 -2.55
CA ALA A 170 -2.48 23.18 -1.83
C ALA A 170 -2.43 23.41 -0.32
N ARG A 171 -1.55 24.27 0.16
CA ARG A 171 -1.44 24.65 1.57
C ARG A 171 -2.77 25.20 2.10
N VAL A 172 -3.32 26.22 1.42
CA VAL A 172 -4.57 26.86 1.85
C VAL A 172 -5.70 25.84 1.92
N ARG A 173 -5.92 25.09 0.83
CA ARG A 173 -6.97 24.07 0.77
C ARG A 173 -6.85 23.03 1.87
N ASN A 174 -5.64 22.47 2.04
CA ASN A 174 -5.44 21.37 2.97
C ASN A 174 -5.56 21.83 4.44
N ASN A 175 -5.09 23.04 4.78
CA ASN A 175 -5.31 23.60 6.12
C ASN A 175 -6.79 23.88 6.39
N GLN A 176 -7.56 24.34 5.41
CA GLN A 176 -9.01 24.51 5.54
C GLN A 176 -9.72 23.16 5.80
N ILE A 177 -9.28 22.09 5.13
CA ILE A 177 -9.81 20.73 5.40
C ILE A 177 -9.46 20.29 6.83
N ALA A 178 -8.21 20.50 7.27
CA ALA A 178 -7.78 20.16 8.62
C ALA A 178 -8.60 20.92 9.70
N GLU A 179 -8.93 22.20 9.43
CA GLU A 179 -9.78 22.99 10.30
C GLU A 179 -11.21 22.45 10.37
N LYS A 180 -11.83 22.16 9.22
CA LYS A 180 -13.17 21.57 9.16
C LYS A 180 -13.28 20.23 9.89
N LEU A 181 -12.21 19.44 9.83
CA LEU A 181 -12.11 18.15 10.53
C LEU A 181 -11.76 18.30 12.02
N GLY A 182 -11.45 19.50 12.50
CA GLY A 182 -11.07 19.77 13.89
C GLY A 182 -9.70 19.19 14.29
N ILE A 183 -8.81 18.97 13.33
CA ILE A 183 -7.51 18.28 13.54
C ILE A 183 -6.29 19.19 13.33
N SER A 184 -6.46 20.48 13.16
CA SER A 184 -5.38 21.44 12.90
C SER A 184 -4.28 21.49 13.97
N LYS A 185 -4.53 20.93 15.17
CA LYS A 185 -3.52 20.80 16.23
C LYS A 185 -2.51 19.67 15.96
N SER A 186 -2.87 18.68 15.15
CA SER A 186 -2.07 17.48 14.88
C SER A 186 -1.70 17.29 13.42
N ILE A 187 -2.24 18.11 12.51
CA ILE A 187 -1.84 18.13 11.11
C ILE A 187 -1.77 19.57 10.60
N SER A 188 -0.74 19.88 9.83
CA SER A 188 -0.56 21.19 9.21
C SER A 188 0.10 21.07 7.84
N PHE A 189 -0.07 22.09 7.00
CA PHE A 189 0.47 22.11 5.65
C PHE A 189 1.25 23.38 5.40
N LEU A 190 2.42 23.24 4.78
CA LEU A 190 3.35 24.32 4.45
C LEU A 190 3.50 24.43 2.93
N ALA A 191 3.70 25.65 2.43
CA ALA A 191 4.05 25.90 1.04
C ALA A 191 5.54 26.23 0.96
N GLU A 192 6.35 25.20 0.71
CA GLU A 192 7.81 25.31 0.71
C GLU A 192 8.42 24.38 -0.34
N GLU A 193 9.58 24.72 -0.85
CA GLU A 193 10.40 23.81 -1.63
C GLU A 193 11.04 22.76 -0.70
N ILE A 194 11.02 21.49 -1.12
CA ILE A 194 11.59 20.37 -0.34
C ILE A 194 13.06 20.62 -0.01
N SER A 195 13.80 21.22 -0.95
CA SER A 195 15.23 21.58 -0.78
C SER A 195 15.51 22.62 0.31
N GLN A 196 14.51 23.43 0.65
CA GLN A 196 14.62 24.52 1.63
C GLN A 196 13.98 24.17 2.97
N THR A 197 13.28 23.04 3.03
CA THR A 197 12.58 22.62 4.24
C THR A 197 13.56 22.21 5.33
N THR A 198 13.59 22.96 6.40
CA THR A 198 14.35 22.61 7.63
C THR A 198 13.38 21.92 8.60
N LEU A 199 13.40 20.60 8.61
CA LEU A 199 12.68 19.83 9.62
C LEU A 199 13.46 19.93 10.94
N LYS A 200 12.88 20.61 11.93
CA LYS A 200 13.40 20.50 13.29
C LYS A 200 13.18 19.06 13.73
N SER A 201 14.27 18.32 13.98
CA SER A 201 14.19 17.03 14.67
C SER A 201 13.40 17.21 15.96
N ALA A 202 12.32 16.44 16.10
CA ALA A 202 11.57 16.36 17.34
C ALA A 202 12.36 15.57 18.39
#